data_fe3701125e282bfb606313f24da31f11
#
_entry.id   fe3701125e282bfb606313f24da31f11
#
_cell.length_a   1.000
_cell.length_b   1.000
_cell.length_c   1.000
_cell.angle_alpha   90.00
_cell.angle_beta   90.00
_cell.angle_gamma   90.00
#
_symmetry.space_group_name_H-M   'P 1'
#
loop_
_entity.id
_entity.type
_entity.pdbx_description
1 polymer ?
#
loop_
_entity_poly.entity_id
_entity_poly.type
_entity_poly.pdbx_seq_one_letter_code
_entity_poly.pdbx_strand_id
1 'polypeptide(L)'
;MGIKLRQIKKNIKANSHSKHYLLHRYWGRKAHNVVHEYIKNYTKENDVVLDPFMGSGIVPIECSKINRSCIGVDLNPISTFLVENTINKIDLNLLKKYFEKKLKKNKIPYPLENGERGEYEEKLYDSKPLWE
;
A
#
# COMPACT_ATOMS: atom_id res chain seq x y z
N MET A 1 19.19 32.79 -4.35
CA MET A 1 18.09 32.33 -5.24
C MET A 1 16.97 31.82 -4.32
N GLY A 2 15.90 32.63 -4.11
CA GLY A 2 14.83 32.24 -3.17
C GLY A 2 13.90 31.21 -3.78
N ILE A 3 13.69 30.09 -3.11
CA ILE A 3 12.69 29.09 -3.49
C ILE A 3 11.31 29.71 -3.27
N LYS A 4 10.61 30.04 -4.34
CA LYS A 4 9.23 30.54 -4.27
C LYS A 4 8.31 29.34 -3.99
N LEU A 5 7.97 29.12 -2.72
CA LEU A 5 7.03 28.07 -2.32
C LEU A 5 5.65 28.37 -2.95
N ARG A 6 5.19 27.44 -3.77
CA ARG A 6 3.89 27.51 -4.43
C ARG A 6 2.82 27.03 -3.44
N GLN A 7 2.08 27.95 -2.84
CA GLN A 7 1.02 27.59 -1.91
C GLN A 7 -0.13 26.87 -2.62
N ILE A 8 -0.61 25.77 -2.01
CA ILE A 8 -1.85 25.13 -2.42
C ILE A 8 -3.01 26.01 -1.97
N LYS A 9 -3.63 26.70 -2.92
CA LYS A 9 -4.76 27.62 -2.65
C LYS A 9 -6.09 26.90 -2.42
N LYS A 10 -6.18 25.60 -2.76
CA LYS A 10 -7.41 24.82 -2.68
C LYS A 10 -7.50 24.09 -1.33
N ASN A 11 -8.63 24.23 -0.66
CA ASN A 11 -8.93 23.42 0.51
C ASN A 11 -9.17 21.96 0.07
N ILE A 12 -8.29 21.04 0.44
CA ILE A 12 -8.36 19.63 0.07
C ILE A 12 -9.09 18.87 1.18
N LYS A 13 -10.31 18.43 0.87
CA LYS A 13 -11.08 17.57 1.79
C LYS A 13 -10.48 16.18 1.82
N ALA A 14 -10.24 15.65 3.02
CA ALA A 14 -9.76 14.27 3.20
C ALA A 14 -10.81 13.25 2.74
N ASN A 15 -10.38 12.26 1.97
CA ASN A 15 -11.20 11.13 1.52
C ASN A 15 -10.97 9.91 2.40
N SER A 16 -11.93 8.97 2.38
CA SER A 16 -11.74 7.64 2.95
C SER A 16 -10.58 6.91 2.31
N HIS A 17 -9.90 6.07 3.07
CA HIS A 17 -8.80 5.27 2.55
C HIS A 17 -9.30 4.22 1.56
N SER A 18 -8.61 4.06 0.45
CA SER A 18 -8.83 2.97 -0.50
C SER A 18 -8.35 1.62 0.09
N LYS A 19 -8.85 0.52 -0.48
CA LYS A 19 -8.67 -0.84 0.06
C LYS A 19 -7.22 -1.21 0.38
N HIS A 20 -6.27 -0.86 -0.50
CA HIS A 20 -4.86 -1.18 -0.28
C HIS A 20 -4.25 -0.51 0.96
N TYR A 21 -4.78 0.64 1.40
CA TYR A 21 -4.37 1.26 2.65
C TYR A 21 -5.03 0.62 3.88
N LEU A 22 -6.07 -0.19 3.69
CA LEU A 22 -6.79 -0.86 4.77
C LEU A 22 -6.26 -2.26 5.07
N LEU A 23 -5.30 -2.77 4.29
CA LEU A 23 -4.68 -4.09 4.49
C LEU A 23 -4.04 -4.26 5.86
N HIS A 24 -3.54 -3.18 6.44
CA HIS A 24 -2.97 -3.18 7.77
C HIS A 24 -3.46 -1.98 8.57
N ARG A 25 -3.81 -2.17 9.85
CA ARG A 25 -4.13 -1.07 10.77
C ARG A 25 -2.84 -0.34 11.15
N TYR A 26 -2.81 0.97 10.88
CA TYR A 26 -1.72 1.85 11.29
C TYR A 26 -2.27 3.11 11.94
N TRP A 27 -1.81 3.43 13.15
CA TRP A 27 -2.27 4.59 13.91
C TRP A 27 -1.71 5.89 13.29
N GLY A 28 -2.51 6.94 13.26
CA GLY A 28 -2.07 8.25 12.77
C GLY A 28 -1.88 8.34 11.25
N ARG A 29 -2.51 7.43 10.49
CA ARG A 29 -2.45 7.44 9.01
C ARG A 29 -3.00 8.74 8.44
N LYS A 30 -2.23 9.38 7.57
CA LYS A 30 -2.64 10.62 6.87
C LYS A 30 -3.58 10.31 5.71
N ALA A 31 -4.43 11.27 5.33
CA ALA A 31 -5.31 11.12 4.17
C ALA A 31 -4.49 11.08 2.87
N HIS A 32 -4.56 9.97 2.15
CA HIS A 32 -3.75 9.71 0.96
C HIS A 32 -3.95 10.75 -0.15
N ASN A 33 -5.20 11.18 -0.38
CA ASN A 33 -5.52 12.18 -1.39
C ASN A 33 -4.93 13.56 -1.07
N VAL A 34 -4.86 13.93 0.21
CA VAL A 34 -4.20 15.18 0.64
C VAL A 34 -2.70 15.09 0.38
N VAL A 35 -2.06 13.99 0.80
CA VAL A 35 -0.63 13.75 0.55
C VAL A 35 -0.33 13.76 -0.95
N HIS A 36 -1.15 13.09 -1.75
CA HIS A 36 -1.04 13.09 -3.22
C HIS A 36 -0.97 14.50 -3.81
N GLU A 37 -1.92 15.35 -3.45
CA GLU A 37 -1.97 16.73 -3.97
C GLU A 37 -0.75 17.55 -3.54
N TYR A 38 -0.25 17.35 -2.32
CA TYR A 38 0.98 18.00 -1.88
C TYR A 38 2.19 17.55 -2.70
N ILE A 39 2.38 16.24 -2.87
CA ILE A 39 3.49 15.71 -3.67
C ILE A 39 3.40 16.27 -5.10
N LYS A 40 2.22 16.17 -5.75
CA LYS A 40 2.00 16.65 -7.11
C LYS A 40 2.27 18.17 -7.27
N ASN A 41 1.92 18.97 -6.27
CA ASN A 41 2.08 20.42 -6.34
C ASN A 41 3.53 20.88 -6.12
N TYR A 42 4.30 20.16 -5.29
CA TYR A 42 5.66 20.57 -4.91
C TYR A 42 6.77 19.84 -5.65
N THR A 43 6.43 18.81 -6.44
CA THR A 43 7.41 18.02 -7.19
C THR A 43 7.02 17.89 -8.67
N LYS A 44 8.02 17.52 -9.49
CA LYS A 44 7.88 17.15 -10.89
C LYS A 44 8.09 15.64 -11.06
N GLU A 45 7.79 15.11 -12.25
CA GLU A 45 8.13 13.74 -12.59
C GLU A 45 9.63 13.49 -12.41
N ASN A 46 9.97 12.30 -11.91
CA ASN A 46 11.31 11.85 -11.58
C ASN A 46 12.00 12.57 -10.41
N ASP A 47 11.33 13.51 -9.73
CA ASP A 47 11.87 14.07 -8.49
C ASP A 47 11.93 13.00 -7.38
N VAL A 48 12.82 13.23 -6.42
CA VAL A 48 12.98 12.39 -5.23
C VAL A 48 12.35 13.06 -4.03
N VAL A 49 11.43 12.36 -3.38
CA VAL A 49 10.74 12.81 -2.16
C VAL A 49 11.34 12.08 -0.97
N LEU A 50 11.65 12.81 0.10
CA LEU A 50 12.10 12.22 1.37
C LEU A 50 10.92 12.17 2.35
N ASP A 51 10.64 10.98 2.90
CA ASP A 51 9.74 10.78 4.03
C ASP A 51 10.50 10.12 5.19
N PRO A 52 10.99 10.91 6.16
CA PRO A 52 11.79 10.39 7.25
C PRO A 52 10.99 9.64 8.32
N PHE A 53 9.65 9.60 8.23
CA PHE A 53 8.73 8.94 9.16
C PHE A 53 7.59 8.29 8.38
N MET A 54 7.93 7.37 7.46
CA MET A 54 7.01 6.89 6.43
C MET A 54 5.82 6.09 6.96
N GLY A 55 5.91 5.50 8.15
CA GLY A 55 4.84 4.74 8.78
C GLY A 55 4.27 3.66 7.84
N SER A 56 2.97 3.74 7.56
CA SER A 56 2.29 2.81 6.63
C SER A 56 2.57 3.10 5.15
N GLY A 57 3.47 4.02 4.83
CA GLY A 57 3.96 4.25 3.46
C GLY A 57 3.04 5.05 2.55
N ILE A 58 2.21 5.94 3.08
CA ILE A 58 1.33 6.76 2.22
C ILE A 58 2.15 7.59 1.22
N VAL A 59 3.23 8.23 1.68
CA VAL A 59 4.07 9.06 0.79
C VAL A 59 4.76 8.21 -0.28
N PRO A 60 5.48 7.12 0.03
CA PRO A 60 6.07 6.25 -0.99
C PRO A 60 5.06 5.72 -2.00
N ILE A 61 3.87 5.28 -1.53
CA ILE A 61 2.82 4.74 -2.39
C ILE A 61 2.26 5.83 -3.32
N GLU A 62 1.99 7.03 -2.80
CA GLU A 62 1.49 8.12 -3.63
C GLU A 62 2.55 8.65 -4.61
N CYS A 63 3.83 8.63 -4.24
CA CYS A 63 4.94 8.92 -5.15
C CYS A 63 4.97 7.95 -6.34
N SER A 64 4.87 6.65 -6.07
CA SER A 64 4.90 5.63 -7.12
C SER A 64 3.77 5.76 -8.14
N LYS A 65 2.59 6.23 -7.73
CA LYS A 65 1.42 6.44 -8.60
C LYS A 65 1.62 7.58 -9.62
N ILE A 66 2.54 8.50 -9.36
CA ILE A 66 2.74 9.69 -10.16
C ILE A 66 4.18 9.86 -10.66
N ASN A 67 4.90 8.76 -10.79
CA ASN A 67 6.27 8.71 -11.30
C ASN A 67 7.26 9.62 -10.53
N ARG A 68 7.22 9.54 -9.19
CA ARG A 68 8.22 10.13 -8.31
C ARG A 68 8.95 9.02 -7.57
N SER A 69 10.23 9.21 -7.33
CA SER A 69 10.98 8.35 -6.41
C SER A 69 10.74 8.77 -4.97
N CYS A 70 10.84 7.85 -4.03
CA CYS A 70 10.73 8.16 -2.61
C CYS A 70 11.83 7.47 -1.83
N ILE A 71 12.44 8.23 -0.91
CA ILE A 71 13.29 7.66 0.14
C ILE A 71 12.45 7.66 1.41
N GLY A 72 11.95 6.50 1.80
CA GLY A 72 11.18 6.31 3.03
C GLY A 72 12.06 5.76 4.14
N VAL A 73 11.98 6.34 5.33
CA VAL A 73 12.68 5.87 6.53
C VAL A 73 11.67 5.64 7.65
N ASP A 74 11.83 4.55 8.38
CA ASP A 74 11.05 4.28 9.58
C ASP A 74 11.83 3.39 10.55
N LEU A 75 11.63 3.57 11.85
CA LEU A 75 12.24 2.73 12.88
C LEU A 75 11.56 1.36 12.97
N ASN A 76 10.30 1.27 12.56
CA ASN A 76 9.55 0.03 12.61
C ASN A 76 9.80 -0.81 11.35
N PRO A 77 10.44 -1.98 11.45
CA PRO A 77 10.72 -2.84 10.29
C PRO A 77 9.45 -3.33 9.58
N ILE A 78 8.29 -3.37 10.27
CA ILE A 78 7.01 -3.68 9.65
C ILE A 78 6.63 -2.60 8.63
N SER A 79 6.96 -1.34 8.86
CA SER A 79 6.70 -0.25 7.92
C SER A 79 7.39 -0.50 6.58
N THR A 80 8.68 -0.83 6.59
CA THR A 80 9.46 -1.15 5.39
C THR A 80 8.86 -2.35 4.66
N PHE A 81 8.59 -3.43 5.39
CA PHE A 81 7.98 -4.65 4.84
C PHE A 81 6.64 -4.37 4.15
N LEU A 82 5.75 -3.58 4.78
CA LEU A 82 4.45 -3.23 4.22
C LEU A 82 4.59 -2.41 2.93
N VAL A 83 5.47 -1.41 2.93
CA VAL A 83 5.69 -0.52 1.79
C VAL A 83 6.26 -1.28 0.61
N GLU A 84 7.30 -2.07 0.82
CA GLU A 84 7.93 -2.90 -0.23
C GLU A 84 6.90 -3.85 -0.86
N ASN A 85 6.10 -4.55 -0.05
CA ASN A 85 5.10 -5.47 -0.58
C ASN A 85 3.90 -4.77 -1.24
N THR A 86 3.64 -3.50 -0.93
CA THR A 86 2.56 -2.74 -1.55
C THR A 86 2.98 -2.13 -2.88
N ILE A 87 4.25 -1.72 -3.02
CA ILE A 87 4.76 -1.06 -4.24
C ILE A 87 5.25 -2.06 -5.28
N ASN A 88 5.78 -3.22 -4.84
CA ASN A 88 6.32 -4.22 -5.75
C ASN A 88 5.26 -4.76 -6.70
N LYS A 89 5.59 -4.76 -7.99
CA LYS A 89 4.78 -5.41 -9.01
C LYS A 89 4.93 -6.92 -8.87
N ILE A 90 3.82 -7.60 -8.62
CA ILE A 90 3.77 -9.06 -8.49
C ILE A 90 3.04 -9.62 -9.70
N ASP A 91 3.60 -10.67 -10.32
CA ASP A 91 2.87 -11.48 -11.29
C ASP A 91 1.82 -12.32 -10.56
N LEU A 92 0.57 -11.91 -10.67
CA LEU A 92 -0.56 -12.53 -9.98
C LEU A 92 -0.81 -13.97 -10.45
N ASN A 93 -0.55 -14.29 -11.72
CA ASN A 93 -0.73 -15.64 -12.24
C ASN A 93 0.33 -16.58 -11.65
N LEU A 94 1.56 -16.09 -11.56
CA LEU A 94 2.65 -16.84 -10.93
C LEU A 94 2.40 -17.02 -9.43
N LEU A 95 1.98 -15.95 -8.74
CA LEU A 95 1.63 -16.01 -7.32
C LEU A 95 0.49 -17.00 -7.07
N LYS A 96 -0.57 -16.97 -7.88
CA LYS A 96 -1.70 -17.91 -7.77
C LYS A 96 -1.24 -19.36 -7.93
N LYS A 97 -0.48 -19.67 -8.98
CA LYS A 97 0.08 -21.01 -9.21
C LYS A 97 0.94 -21.50 -8.04
N TYR A 98 1.80 -20.61 -7.51
CA TYR A 98 2.65 -20.94 -6.37
C TYR A 98 1.85 -21.22 -5.11
N PHE A 99 0.83 -20.39 -4.85
CA PHE A 99 -0.05 -20.50 -3.70
C PHE A 99 -0.86 -21.82 -3.75
N GLU A 100 -1.48 -22.11 -4.88
CA GLU A 100 -2.21 -23.37 -5.09
C GLU A 100 -1.31 -24.60 -4.88
N LYS A 101 -0.09 -24.57 -5.44
CA LYS A 101 0.89 -25.66 -5.27
C LYS A 101 1.27 -25.85 -3.80
N LYS A 102 1.49 -24.76 -3.06
CA LYS A 102 1.88 -24.81 -1.65
C LYS A 102 0.74 -25.28 -0.76
N LEU A 103 -0.47 -24.76 -0.96
CA LEU A 103 -1.64 -25.13 -0.16
C LEU A 103 -2.03 -26.60 -0.37
N LYS A 104 -2.10 -27.05 -1.64
CA LYS A 104 -2.37 -28.47 -1.96
C LYS A 104 -1.33 -29.40 -1.35
N LYS A 105 -0.05 -28.97 -1.32
CA LYS A 105 1.02 -29.79 -0.75
C LYS A 105 1.01 -29.85 0.79
N ASN A 106 0.64 -28.75 1.44
CA ASN A 106 0.81 -28.61 2.89
C ASN A 106 -0.49 -28.78 3.68
N LYS A 107 -1.66 -28.95 3.01
CA LYS A 107 -2.98 -29.04 3.67
C LYS A 107 -3.11 -28.09 4.86
N ILE A 108 -2.86 -26.79 4.62
CA ILE A 108 -2.86 -25.81 5.71
C ILE A 108 -4.30 -25.62 6.20
N PRO A 109 -4.62 -26.05 7.43
CA PRO A 109 -5.94 -25.83 7.98
C PRO A 109 -6.11 -24.34 8.34
N TYR A 110 -7.24 -23.75 7.99
CA TYR A 110 -7.60 -22.41 8.41
C TYR A 110 -8.78 -22.46 9.40
N PRO A 111 -8.87 -21.52 10.33
CA PRO A 111 -10.00 -21.45 11.26
C PRO A 111 -11.27 -21.03 10.50
N LEU A 112 -12.33 -21.80 10.63
CA LEU A 112 -13.67 -21.42 10.20
C LEU A 112 -14.30 -20.44 11.21
N GLU A 113 -15.29 -19.64 10.77
CA GLU A 113 -15.98 -18.68 11.62
C GLU A 113 -16.65 -19.31 12.87
N ASN A 114 -16.98 -20.59 12.80
CA ASN A 114 -17.52 -21.38 13.92
C ASN A 114 -16.45 -21.98 14.87
N GLY A 115 -15.17 -21.66 14.67
CA GLY A 115 -14.06 -22.16 15.50
C GLY A 115 -13.56 -23.57 15.10
N GLU A 116 -14.19 -24.23 14.13
CA GLU A 116 -13.69 -25.47 13.57
C GLU A 116 -12.51 -25.22 12.60
N ARG A 117 -11.71 -26.24 12.35
CA ARG A 117 -10.63 -26.19 11.35
C ARG A 117 -11.13 -26.76 10.03
N GLY A 118 -11.20 -25.92 9.01
CA GLY A 118 -11.54 -26.34 7.65
C GLY A 118 -10.33 -26.63 6.79
N GLU A 119 -10.52 -27.44 5.74
CA GLU A 119 -9.56 -27.51 4.65
C GLU A 119 -9.80 -26.36 3.68
N TYR A 120 -8.73 -25.87 3.05
CA TYR A 120 -8.78 -24.78 2.10
C TYR A 120 -9.69 -25.14 0.92
N GLU A 121 -10.81 -24.44 0.77
CA GLU A 121 -11.66 -24.52 -0.41
C GLU A 121 -11.35 -23.41 -1.40
N GLU A 122 -11.53 -23.67 -2.69
CA GLU A 122 -11.24 -22.76 -3.82
C GLU A 122 -11.98 -21.39 -3.79
N LYS A 123 -12.99 -21.24 -2.93
CA LYS A 123 -13.85 -20.06 -2.81
C LYS A 123 -13.15 -18.75 -2.42
N LEU A 124 -11.91 -18.81 -1.92
CA LEU A 124 -11.15 -17.61 -1.54
C LEU A 124 -10.71 -16.75 -2.73
N TYR A 125 -10.82 -17.25 -3.97
CA TYR A 125 -10.32 -16.57 -5.18
C TYR A 125 -11.39 -15.92 -6.04
N ASP A 126 -12.69 -16.08 -5.72
CA ASP A 126 -13.78 -15.39 -6.41
C ASP A 126 -14.00 -13.93 -5.93
N SER A 127 -13.23 -13.49 -4.96
CA SER A 127 -13.25 -12.09 -4.58
C SER A 127 -12.49 -11.26 -5.63
N LYS A 128 -13.16 -10.25 -6.19
CA LYS A 128 -12.54 -9.27 -7.09
C LYS A 128 -11.23 -8.78 -6.51
N PRO A 129 -10.19 -8.57 -7.35
CA PRO A 129 -8.91 -8.04 -6.88
C PRO A 129 -9.12 -6.77 -6.07
N LEU A 130 -8.37 -6.63 -4.98
CA LEU A 130 -8.48 -5.48 -4.05
C LEU A 130 -8.09 -4.12 -4.69
N TRP A 131 -7.65 -4.12 -5.97
CA TRP A 131 -7.17 -2.95 -6.72
C TRP A 131 -8.04 -2.53 -7.92
N GLU A 132 -9.22 -3.13 -8.13
CA GLU A 132 -10.25 -2.59 -9.03
C GLU A 132 -11.10 -1.50 -8.37
#